data_beb907f73f71d386e3f21b8c7c042190
#
_entry.id   beb907f73f71d386e3f21b8c7c042190
#
_cell.length_a   1.000
_cell.length_b   1.000
_cell.length_c   1.000
_cell.angle_alpha   90.00
_cell.angle_beta   90.00
_cell.angle_gamma   90.00
#
_symmetry.space_group_name_H-M   'P 1'
#
loop_
_entity.id
_entity.type
_entity.pdbx_description
1 polymer ?
#
loop_
_entity_poly.entity_id
_entity_poly.type
_entity_poly.pdbx_seq_one_letter_code
_entity_poly.pdbx_strand_id
1 'polypeptide(L)'
;MPSNVVRVTAASEPDKPAFVLHDHRKPRPHFDLRLEEGGVLRSWALPRGLPTRSTENRLAIAVPDHDMDHLTYFDADKSIADTGWWEEHDRSERRILFTLHGSSGARRYALINTGSDWLLHLTKDQAD
;
A
#
# COMPACT_ATOMS: atom_id res chain seq x y z
N MET A 1 -28.17 -15.40 -9.85
CA MET A 1 -27.54 -15.48 -9.68
C MET A 1 -26.66 -15.31 -9.61
N PRO A 2 -26.56 -15.21 -9.53
CA PRO A 2 -25.52 -15.11 -9.35
C PRO A 2 -24.66 -14.61 -9.35
N SER A 3 -24.69 -14.33 -9.44
CA SER A 3 -23.77 -13.98 -9.53
C SER A 3 -23.03 -13.56 -9.12
N ASN A 4 -23.03 -13.41 -8.73
CA ASN A 4 -22.21 -13.08 -8.35
C ASN A 4 -21.18 -13.08 -8.11
N VAL A 5 -21.36 -13.31 -8.10
CA VAL A 5 -20.37 -13.56 -7.84
C VAL A 5 -19.33 -13.10 -8.11
N VAL A 6 -19.25 -12.75 -8.34
CA VAL A 6 -18.31 -12.38 -8.76
C VAL A 6 -17.57 -11.62 -8.21
N ARG A 7 -17.62 -11.43 -7.68
CA ARG A 7 -17.01 -10.85 -7.27
C ARG A 7 -16.19 -10.40 -6.92
N VAL A 8 -16.50 -10.28 -6.82
CA VAL A 8 -15.81 -9.89 -6.59
C VAL A 8 -14.82 -9.87 -6.10
N THR A 9 -14.67 -10.45 -6.14
CA THR A 9 -13.49 -10.76 -6.09
C THR A 9 -12.50 -9.86 -5.51
N ALA A 10 -11.75 -9.18 -6.09
CA ALA A 10 -10.87 -8.20 -5.52
C ALA A 10 -11.72 -7.12 -4.93
N ALA A 11 -12.74 -7.55 -4.32
CA ALA A 11 -13.76 -6.64 -3.95
C ALA A 11 -13.31 -5.81 -2.80
N SER A 12 -13.38 -4.56 -2.96
CA SER A 12 -13.20 -3.65 -1.88
C SER A 12 -14.51 -3.51 -1.14
N GLU A 13 -14.43 -3.28 0.14
CA GLU A 13 -15.56 -2.90 0.96
C GLU A 13 -15.41 -1.43 1.30
N PRO A 14 -16.51 -0.69 1.42
CA PRO A 14 -16.42 0.75 1.68
C PRO A 14 -15.58 1.10 2.89
N ASP A 15 -15.62 0.30 3.96
CA ASP A 15 -14.88 0.57 5.18
C ASP A 15 -13.61 -0.26 5.30
N LYS A 16 -13.28 -1.04 4.27
CA LYS A 16 -12.05 -1.84 4.24
C LYS A 16 -11.40 -1.74 2.86
N PRO A 17 -10.90 -0.56 2.50
CA PRO A 17 -10.23 -0.41 1.21
C PRO A 17 -9.01 -1.31 1.15
N ALA A 18 -8.74 -1.85 -0.02
CA ALA A 18 -7.71 -2.85 -0.21
C ALA A 18 -6.32 -2.22 -0.35
N PHE A 19 -5.31 -3.02 -0.05
CA PHE A 19 -3.94 -2.67 -0.41
C PHE A 19 -3.22 -3.88 -1.00
N VAL A 20 -2.18 -3.60 -1.75
CA VAL A 20 -1.25 -4.62 -2.19
C VAL A 20 0.17 -4.04 -2.14
N LEU A 21 1.11 -4.88 -1.74
CA LEU A 21 2.53 -4.58 -1.80
C LEU A 21 3.13 -5.50 -2.84
N HIS A 22 3.60 -4.94 -3.94
CA HIS A 22 4.25 -5.72 -4.99
C HIS A 22 5.76 -5.71 -4.81
N ASP A 23 6.36 -6.88 -4.97
CA ASP A 23 7.81 -7.04 -5.13
C ASP A 23 8.06 -6.97 -6.63
N HIS A 24 8.67 -5.90 -7.08
CA HIS A 24 8.83 -5.59 -8.49
C HIS A 24 10.31 -5.55 -8.83
N ARG A 25 10.76 -6.47 -9.67
CA ARG A 25 12.19 -6.67 -9.91
C ARG A 25 12.76 -5.84 -11.05
N LYS A 26 11.90 -5.21 -11.87
CA LYS A 26 12.31 -4.44 -13.03
C LYS A 26 11.86 -2.99 -12.92
N PRO A 27 12.60 -2.03 -13.46
CA PRO A 27 13.93 -2.16 -14.08
C PRO A 27 15.01 -2.43 -13.05
N ARG A 28 14.76 -2.13 -11.78
CA ARG A 28 15.61 -2.45 -10.64
C ARG A 28 14.73 -2.96 -9.50
N PRO A 29 15.24 -3.83 -8.64
CA PRO A 29 14.42 -4.31 -7.52
C PRO A 29 13.90 -3.19 -6.64
N HIS A 30 12.60 -3.19 -6.41
CA HIS A 30 11.94 -2.25 -5.51
C HIS A 30 10.59 -2.85 -5.13
N PHE A 31 9.90 -2.19 -4.22
CA PHE A 31 8.53 -2.55 -3.88
C PHE A 31 7.60 -1.43 -4.31
N ASP A 32 6.37 -1.78 -4.63
CA ASP A 32 5.32 -0.80 -4.91
C ASP A 32 4.22 -0.99 -3.89
N LEU A 33 3.96 0.06 -3.12
CA LEU A 33 2.83 0.09 -2.19
C LEU A 33 1.65 0.72 -2.89
N ARG A 34 0.52 0.03 -2.92
CA ARG A 34 -0.68 0.50 -3.60
C ARG A 34 -1.84 0.48 -2.63
N LEU A 35 -2.48 1.62 -2.49
CA LEU A 35 -3.61 1.81 -1.57
C LEU A 35 -4.85 2.16 -2.39
N GLU A 36 -5.91 1.40 -2.21
CA GLU A 36 -7.17 1.72 -2.87
C GLU A 36 -7.72 3.02 -2.32
N GLU A 37 -8.03 3.95 -3.23
CA GLU A 37 -8.59 5.24 -2.87
C GLU A 37 -9.34 5.77 -4.09
N GLY A 38 -10.62 6.08 -3.91
CA GLY A 38 -11.40 6.66 -5.00
C GLY A 38 -11.55 5.77 -6.22
N GLY A 39 -11.55 4.46 -6.03
CA GLY A 39 -11.76 3.51 -7.13
C GLY A 39 -10.51 3.15 -7.92
N VAL A 40 -9.35 3.63 -7.49
CA VAL A 40 -8.07 3.29 -8.12
C VAL A 40 -7.06 2.91 -7.05
N LEU A 41 -5.91 2.41 -7.48
CA LEU A 41 -4.81 2.09 -6.58
C LEU A 41 -3.78 3.21 -6.64
N ARG A 42 -3.79 4.05 -5.62
CA ARG A 42 -2.78 5.09 -5.47
C ARG A 42 -1.47 4.43 -5.08
N SER A 43 -0.37 4.80 -5.75
CA SER A 43 0.84 3.98 -5.71
C SER A 43 2.09 4.78 -5.39
N TRP A 44 3.00 4.13 -4.65
CA TRP A 44 4.33 4.67 -4.33
C TRP A 44 5.35 3.58 -4.56
N ALA A 45 6.44 3.94 -5.25
CA ALA A 45 7.59 3.04 -5.37
C ALA A 45 8.48 3.20 -4.14
N LEU A 46 8.86 2.08 -3.56
CA LEU A 46 9.69 2.02 -2.37
C LEU A 46 11.00 1.34 -2.73
N PRO A 47 12.05 2.09 -3.07
CA PRO A 47 13.31 1.47 -3.49
C PRO A 47 13.89 0.51 -2.45
N ARG A 48 13.60 0.72 -1.18
CA ARG A 48 14.13 -0.10 -0.10
C ARG A 48 13.05 -0.85 0.67
N GLY A 49 11.81 -0.83 0.17
CA GLY A 49 10.70 -1.54 0.80
C GLY A 49 10.14 -0.83 2.02
N LEU A 50 9.34 -1.57 2.80
CA LEU A 50 8.72 -1.03 4.01
C LEU A 50 9.75 -0.93 5.12
N PRO A 51 9.68 0.13 5.94
CA PRO A 51 10.54 0.22 7.11
C PRO A 51 10.17 -0.87 8.12
N THR A 52 11.18 -1.41 8.79
CA THR A 52 10.98 -2.47 9.78
C THR A 52 11.21 -1.99 11.21
N ARG A 53 11.72 -0.77 11.37
CA ARG A 53 11.96 -0.17 12.68
C ARG A 53 11.53 1.28 12.66
N SER A 54 11.10 1.79 13.82
CA SER A 54 10.63 3.16 13.93
C SER A 54 11.74 4.20 13.75
N THR A 55 13.00 3.77 13.74
CA THR A 55 14.14 4.65 13.49
C THR A 55 14.41 4.83 12.00
N GLU A 56 13.71 4.09 11.14
CA GLU A 56 13.93 4.15 9.70
C GLU A 56 12.89 5.00 9.01
N ASN A 57 13.36 5.80 8.07
CA ASN A 57 12.49 6.50 7.13
C ASN A 57 12.88 6.01 5.74
N ARG A 58 11.92 5.49 5.00
CA ARG A 58 12.16 4.96 3.67
C ARG A 58 11.59 5.89 2.62
N LEU A 59 12.37 6.14 1.59
CA LEU A 59 11.91 6.94 0.47
C LEU A 59 10.71 6.28 -0.18
N ALA A 60 9.70 7.09 -0.49
CA ALA A 60 8.50 6.67 -1.20
C ALA A 60 8.26 7.65 -2.33
N ILE A 61 8.28 7.15 -3.56
CA ILE A 61 8.18 7.98 -4.75
C ILE A 61 6.78 7.79 -5.32
N ALA A 62 5.98 8.86 -5.35
CA ALA A 62 4.64 8.77 -5.93
C ALA A 62 4.75 8.45 -7.41
N VAL A 63 4.00 7.45 -7.84
CA VAL A 63 3.95 7.01 -9.24
C VAL A 63 2.49 7.02 -9.68
N PRO A 64 2.22 6.92 -10.99
CA PRO A 64 0.83 6.97 -11.47
C PRO A 64 -0.05 5.92 -10.83
N ASP A 65 -1.32 6.24 -10.65
CA ASP A 65 -2.31 5.30 -10.12
C ASP A 65 -2.46 4.11 -11.05
N HIS A 66 -2.84 2.98 -10.45
CA HIS A 66 -3.16 1.77 -11.21
C HIS A 66 -4.64 1.45 -11.06
N ASP A 67 -5.19 0.75 -12.04
CA ASP A 67 -6.54 0.25 -11.97
C ASP A 67 -6.67 -0.82 -10.89
N MET A 68 -7.87 -1.01 -10.41
CA MET A 68 -8.15 -1.97 -9.33
C MET A 68 -7.78 -3.41 -9.71
N ASP A 69 -7.82 -3.76 -10.99
CA ASP A 69 -7.43 -5.12 -11.38
C ASP A 69 -5.95 -5.40 -11.13
N HIS A 70 -5.14 -4.37 -10.89
CA HIS A 70 -3.73 -4.55 -10.52
C HIS A 70 -3.58 -5.06 -9.08
N LEU A 71 -4.66 -5.05 -8.31
CA LEU A 71 -4.64 -5.53 -6.93
C LEU A 71 -4.20 -6.99 -6.82
N THR A 72 -4.56 -7.80 -7.81
CA THR A 72 -4.22 -9.23 -7.83
C THR A 72 -3.24 -9.58 -8.94
N TYR A 73 -2.66 -8.58 -9.56
CA TYR A 73 -1.77 -8.77 -10.70
C TYR A 73 -0.42 -9.34 -10.27
N PHE A 74 0.12 -10.24 -11.09
CA PHE A 74 1.49 -10.71 -10.96
C PHE A 74 1.99 -11.17 -12.33
N ASP A 75 3.31 -11.20 -12.47
CA ASP A 75 3.95 -11.72 -13.68
C ASP A 75 5.38 -12.18 -13.32
N ALA A 76 6.20 -12.44 -14.34
CA ALA A 76 7.56 -12.95 -14.12
C ALA A 76 8.43 -11.97 -13.32
N ASP A 77 8.15 -10.66 -13.40
CA ASP A 77 8.95 -9.62 -12.78
C ASP A 77 8.28 -8.99 -11.57
N LYS A 78 7.04 -9.35 -11.28
CA LYS A 78 6.25 -8.73 -10.23
C LYS A 78 5.45 -9.78 -9.49
N SER A 79 5.66 -9.87 -8.18
CA SER A 79 4.92 -10.79 -7.34
C SER A 79 4.25 -10.02 -6.20
N ILE A 80 3.22 -10.62 -5.61
CA ILE A 80 2.53 -10.02 -4.47
C ILE A 80 3.27 -10.41 -3.21
N ALA A 81 3.89 -9.42 -2.55
CA ALA A 81 4.60 -9.64 -1.30
C ALA A 81 3.64 -9.67 -0.13
N ASP A 82 2.60 -8.84 -0.18
CA ASP A 82 1.56 -8.81 0.86
C ASP A 82 0.32 -8.15 0.29
N THR A 83 -0.82 -8.45 0.90
CA THR A 83 -2.10 -7.87 0.51
C THR A 83 -3.05 -7.92 1.69
N GLY A 84 -4.08 -7.08 1.67
CA GLY A 84 -5.08 -7.01 2.72
C GLY A 84 -5.87 -5.73 2.56
N TRP A 85 -6.13 -5.03 3.68
CA TRP A 85 -6.84 -3.78 3.64
C TRP A 85 -6.08 -2.74 4.46
N TRP A 86 -6.39 -1.47 4.24
CA TRP A 86 -5.71 -0.39 4.98
C TRP A 86 -6.73 0.50 5.65
N GLU A 87 -6.31 1.08 6.75
CA GLU A 87 -7.16 1.89 7.59
C GLU A 87 -6.54 3.26 7.78
N GLU A 88 -7.27 4.30 7.40
CA GLU A 88 -6.79 5.66 7.57
C GLU A 88 -7.14 6.14 8.98
N HIS A 89 -6.15 6.72 9.66
CA HIS A 89 -6.36 7.28 11.00
C HIS A 89 -6.41 8.79 10.97
N ASP A 90 -5.60 9.40 10.11
CA ASP A 90 -5.52 10.86 10.04
C ASP A 90 -4.93 11.24 8.69
N ARG A 91 -5.30 12.41 8.22
CA ARG A 91 -4.82 12.88 6.92
C ARG A 91 -4.72 14.40 6.91
N SER A 92 -3.58 14.88 6.41
CA SER A 92 -3.40 16.29 6.09
C SER A 92 -2.71 16.34 4.73
N GLU A 93 -2.42 17.55 4.23
CA GLU A 93 -1.67 17.69 2.98
C GLU A 93 -0.29 17.09 3.08
N ARG A 94 0.26 17.04 4.29
CA ARG A 94 1.64 16.62 4.50
C ARG A 94 1.78 15.20 5.00
N ARG A 95 0.69 14.58 5.49
CA ARG A 95 0.85 13.28 6.14
C ARG A 95 -0.42 12.46 6.06
N ILE A 96 -0.23 11.16 5.84
CA ILE A 96 -1.30 10.17 5.98
C ILE A 96 -0.85 9.19 7.04
N LEU A 97 -1.61 9.07 8.11
CA LEU A 97 -1.36 8.10 9.17
C LEU A 97 -2.31 6.94 8.95
N PHE A 98 -1.78 5.74 8.81
CA PHE A 98 -2.60 4.60 8.41
C PHE A 98 -2.04 3.29 8.95
N THR A 99 -2.89 2.26 8.96
CA THR A 99 -2.50 0.91 9.31
C THR A 99 -2.69 -0.01 8.10
N LEU A 100 -1.72 -0.85 7.83
CA LEU A 100 -1.84 -1.94 6.87
C LEU A 100 -2.22 -3.20 7.64
N HIS A 101 -3.34 -3.81 7.25
CA HIS A 101 -3.80 -5.08 7.79
C HIS A 101 -3.44 -6.17 6.79
N GLY A 102 -2.22 -6.65 6.88
CA GLY A 102 -1.68 -7.64 5.96
C GLY A 102 -1.65 -9.04 6.56
N SER A 103 -0.98 -9.93 5.87
CA SER A 103 -0.93 -11.34 6.25
C SER A 103 -0.17 -11.58 7.55
N SER A 104 0.76 -10.70 7.89
CA SER A 104 1.57 -10.85 9.10
C SER A 104 1.02 -10.07 10.29
N GLY A 105 -0.14 -9.45 10.12
CA GLY A 105 -0.75 -8.64 11.19
C GLY A 105 -0.77 -7.16 10.82
N ALA A 106 -1.23 -6.35 11.77
CA ALA A 106 -1.41 -4.91 11.56
C ALA A 106 -0.14 -4.15 11.88
N ARG A 107 0.20 -3.19 11.02
CA ARG A 107 1.33 -2.28 11.24
C ARG A 107 0.90 -0.86 10.90
N ARG A 108 1.26 0.07 11.74
CA ARG A 108 0.90 1.47 11.56
C ARG A 108 2.08 2.25 10.99
N TYR A 109 1.78 3.04 9.97
CA TYR A 109 2.79 3.82 9.24
C TYR A 109 2.33 5.25 9.08
N ALA A 110 3.29 6.12 8.80
CA ALA A 110 3.02 7.49 8.35
C ALA A 110 3.70 7.71 7.01
N LEU A 111 2.94 8.19 6.03
CA LEU A 111 3.46 8.67 4.76
C LEU A 111 3.56 10.19 4.88
N ILE A 112 4.77 10.70 4.76
CA ILE A 112 5.05 12.13 4.98
C ILE A 112 5.48 12.75 3.66
N ASN A 113 4.72 13.75 3.21
CA ASN A 113 5.04 14.47 1.98
C ASN A 113 6.09 15.52 2.28
N THR A 114 7.26 15.40 1.65
CA THR A 114 8.39 16.31 1.88
C THR A 114 8.44 17.47 0.87
N GLY A 115 7.49 17.48 -0.07
CA GLY A 115 7.47 18.49 -1.13
C GLY A 115 7.94 17.94 -2.47
N SER A 116 9.04 17.21 -2.49
CA SER A 116 9.55 16.59 -3.72
C SER A 116 9.19 15.11 -3.78
N ASP A 117 9.25 14.43 -2.64
CA ASP A 117 8.96 13.01 -2.54
C ASP A 117 8.18 12.77 -1.25
N TRP A 118 8.05 11.52 -0.87
CA TRP A 118 7.43 11.12 0.38
C TRP A 118 8.41 10.28 1.18
N LEU A 119 8.22 10.25 2.48
CA LEU A 119 8.93 9.33 3.38
C LEU A 119 7.91 8.42 4.02
N LEU A 120 8.24 7.14 4.09
CA LEU A 120 7.41 6.16 4.78
C LEU A 120 8.09 5.81 6.09
N HIS A 121 7.36 5.98 7.17
CA HIS A 121 7.86 5.82 8.53
C HIS A 121 7.00 4.79 9.27
N LEU A 122 7.65 3.87 9.99
CA LEU A 122 6.95 2.94 10.87
C LEU A 122 6.81 3.64 12.22
N THR A 123 5.59 3.87 12.68
CA THR A 123 5.39 4.64 13.89
C THR A 123 5.81 3.84 15.12
N LYS A 124 6.20 4.55 16.18
CA LYS A 124 6.55 3.91 17.45
C LYS A 124 5.31 3.34 18.12
N ASP A 125 4.17 4.00 17.92
CA ASP A 125 2.92 3.63 18.56
C ASP A 125 2.20 2.62 17.69
N GLN A 126 2.49 1.35 17.90
CA GLN A 126 1.86 0.28 17.16
C GLN A 126 0.66 -0.26 17.93
N ALA A 127 -0.44 -0.45 17.20
CA ALA A 127 -1.62 -1.07 17.76
C ALA A 127 -1.36 -2.57 17.92
N ASP A 128 -1.88 -3.12 18.97
CA ASP A 128 -1.77 -4.56 19.23
C ASP A 128 -2.78 -5.35 18.40
#